data_2c2600b530c9e61e5e9618b0b905cf63
#
_entry.id   2c2600b530c9e61e5e9618b0b905cf63
#
_cell.length_a   1.000
_cell.length_b   1.000
_cell.length_c   1.000
_cell.angle_alpha   90.00
_cell.angle_beta   90.00
_cell.angle_gamma   90.00
#
_symmetry.space_group_name_H-M   'P 1'
#
loop_
_entity.id
_entity.type
_entity.pdbx_description
1 polymer ?
#
loop_
_entity_poly.entity_id
_entity_poly.type
_entity_poly.pdbx_seq_one_letter_code
_entity_poly.pdbx_strand_id
1 'polypeptide(L)'
;MTTSLERTLVPVRGGHLHVQAFGSGRPLVLLHGLADHMGTWSRLLPLLPPDRRVILADLPGHGLSTRQGPYDADAIADRLQDAFDALGLEDIDLVAHSLGGAASLALAPRLGRRLARLALIAPAGLSSAVPFHLRIAAAAPLPPARLLQPLVGPITRVVAATPLAFYDADEARALAWANAAPGTLEAWLGTLRAHVSLRGLTPTIAERIEEIAGHGPALSVFFGDADPVIPAAHARTMMRAVANATFCVAPGLGHVPHRQAPELVASWLREFLASEPVPVAPRRAVVVAGGFRMPWYRRAARAVADFFRFGRPALGA
;
A
#
# COMPACT_ATOMS: atom_id res chain seq x y z
N MET A 1 -26.64 -13.76 -8.75
CA MET A 1 -26.99 -12.56 -7.96
C MET A 1 -26.11 -11.42 -8.46
N THR A 2 -26.68 -10.43 -9.13
CA THR A 2 -25.99 -9.22 -9.57
C THR A 2 -25.65 -8.41 -8.33
N THR A 3 -24.40 -8.49 -7.89
CA THR A 3 -23.87 -7.63 -6.83
C THR A 3 -23.82 -6.21 -7.36
N SER A 4 -24.70 -5.34 -6.88
CA SER A 4 -24.68 -3.92 -7.22
C SER A 4 -23.37 -3.31 -6.72
N LEU A 5 -22.66 -2.63 -7.60
CA LEU A 5 -21.49 -1.82 -7.24
C LEU A 5 -22.01 -0.53 -6.59
N GLU A 6 -21.77 -0.37 -5.30
CA GLU A 6 -22.08 0.86 -4.57
C GLU A 6 -20.84 1.79 -4.64
N ARG A 7 -21.06 3.01 -5.14
CA ARG A 7 -20.05 4.07 -5.13
C ARG A 7 -20.54 5.20 -4.24
N THR A 8 -19.74 5.61 -3.29
CA THR A 8 -20.14 6.67 -2.36
C THR A 8 -18.97 7.55 -1.97
N LEU A 9 -19.28 8.80 -1.64
CA LEU A 9 -18.39 9.73 -0.97
C LEU A 9 -18.75 9.72 0.50
N VAL A 10 -17.96 9.01 1.30
CA VAL A 10 -18.19 8.88 2.74
C VAL A 10 -17.66 10.14 3.44
N PRO A 11 -18.51 10.89 4.17
CA PRO A 11 -18.06 12.05 4.94
C PRO A 11 -17.05 11.64 6.01
N VAL A 12 -15.95 12.40 6.11
CA VAL A 12 -14.92 12.24 7.13
C VAL A 12 -14.42 13.61 7.56
N ARG A 13 -13.69 13.71 8.66
CA ARG A 13 -13.05 14.98 9.05
C ARG A 13 -12.21 15.56 7.91
N GLY A 14 -12.47 16.82 7.57
CA GLY A 14 -11.77 17.53 6.49
C GLY A 14 -12.19 17.14 5.07
N GLY A 15 -13.36 16.50 4.88
CA GLY A 15 -13.90 16.23 3.55
C GLY A 15 -14.60 14.89 3.39
N HIS A 16 -14.20 14.10 2.39
CA HIS A 16 -14.79 12.80 2.11
C HIS A 16 -13.74 11.80 1.61
N LEU A 17 -14.01 10.52 1.81
CA LEU A 17 -13.32 9.42 1.14
C LEU A 17 -14.22 8.83 0.05
N HIS A 18 -13.64 8.60 -1.12
CA HIS A 18 -14.28 7.82 -2.18
C HIS A 18 -14.16 6.34 -1.88
N VAL A 19 -15.29 5.67 -1.80
CA VAL A 19 -15.41 4.26 -1.46
C VAL A 19 -16.22 3.54 -2.52
N GLN A 20 -15.82 2.33 -2.86
CA GLN A 20 -16.59 1.39 -3.67
C GLN A 20 -16.79 0.11 -2.88
N ALA A 21 -18.04 -0.39 -2.85
CA ALA A 21 -18.36 -1.64 -2.18
C ALA A 21 -19.15 -2.56 -3.09
N PHE A 22 -18.92 -3.86 -2.99
CA PHE A 22 -19.65 -4.90 -3.71
C PHE A 22 -19.53 -6.23 -2.97
N GLY A 23 -20.41 -7.18 -3.31
CA GLY A 23 -20.48 -8.45 -2.62
C GLY A 23 -21.28 -8.37 -1.33
N SER A 24 -21.26 -9.44 -0.57
CA SER A 24 -21.93 -9.58 0.71
C SER A 24 -21.14 -10.47 1.66
N GLY A 25 -21.41 -10.41 2.95
CA GLY A 25 -20.70 -11.17 3.96
C GLY A 25 -19.74 -10.29 4.76
N ARG A 26 -18.68 -10.90 5.30
CA ARG A 26 -17.71 -10.22 6.16
C ARG A 26 -16.96 -9.12 5.40
N PRO A 27 -16.81 -7.91 5.98
CA PRO A 27 -16.09 -6.82 5.35
C PRO A 27 -14.63 -7.17 5.07
N LEU A 28 -14.22 -7.00 3.81
CA LEU A 28 -12.83 -7.07 3.36
C LEU A 28 -12.44 -5.72 2.76
N VAL A 29 -11.72 -4.92 3.53
CA VAL A 29 -11.30 -3.58 3.13
C VAL A 29 -9.93 -3.64 2.48
N LEU A 30 -9.74 -2.95 1.32
CA LEU A 30 -8.47 -2.88 0.62
C LEU A 30 -8.01 -1.42 0.49
N LEU A 31 -6.78 -1.13 0.97
CA LEU A 31 -6.16 0.20 0.98
C LEU A 31 -4.88 0.20 0.13
N HIS A 32 -4.82 1.11 -0.84
CA HIS A 32 -3.70 1.25 -1.79
C HIS A 32 -2.49 2.01 -1.22
N GLY A 33 -1.43 2.16 -2.00
CA GLY A 33 -0.20 2.88 -1.66
C GLY A 33 -0.16 4.34 -2.11
N LEU A 34 0.98 5.02 -1.85
CA LEU A 34 1.24 6.38 -2.31
C LEU A 34 1.23 6.45 -3.84
N ALA A 35 0.66 7.52 -4.38
CA ALA A 35 0.55 7.82 -5.81
C ALA A 35 -0.29 6.82 -6.62
N ASP A 36 -1.06 5.99 -5.95
CA ASP A 36 -1.97 5.00 -6.52
C ASP A 36 -3.44 5.34 -6.23
N HIS A 37 -4.36 4.46 -6.55
CA HIS A 37 -5.78 4.55 -6.23
C HIS A 37 -6.38 3.14 -6.09
N MET A 38 -7.66 3.04 -5.72
CA MET A 38 -8.32 1.74 -5.52
C MET A 38 -8.25 0.79 -6.74
N GLY A 39 -8.06 1.29 -7.95
CA GLY A 39 -7.91 0.49 -9.15
C GLY A 39 -6.68 -0.43 -9.17
N THR A 40 -5.71 -0.21 -8.27
CA THR A 40 -4.54 -1.10 -8.12
C THR A 40 -4.92 -2.56 -7.86
N TRP A 41 -6.11 -2.78 -7.31
CA TRP A 41 -6.62 -4.09 -6.94
C TRP A 41 -7.28 -4.87 -8.09
N SER A 42 -7.44 -4.26 -9.28
CA SER A 42 -8.18 -4.81 -10.43
C SER A 42 -7.86 -6.28 -10.74
N ARG A 43 -6.56 -6.64 -10.70
CA ARG A 43 -6.10 -8.01 -10.99
C ARG A 43 -6.31 -8.99 -9.83
N LEU A 44 -6.36 -8.49 -8.62
CA LEU A 44 -6.56 -9.30 -7.42
C LEU A 44 -8.04 -9.58 -7.15
N LEU A 45 -8.92 -8.61 -7.43
CA LEU A 45 -10.35 -8.70 -7.10
C LEU A 45 -11.05 -9.97 -7.60
N PRO A 46 -10.85 -10.43 -8.87
CA PRO A 46 -11.47 -11.66 -9.36
C PRO A 46 -11.04 -12.94 -8.63
N LEU A 47 -9.93 -12.87 -7.89
CA LEU A 47 -9.29 -13.99 -7.23
C LEU A 47 -9.60 -14.05 -5.73
N LEU A 48 -10.29 -13.05 -5.19
CA LEU A 48 -10.67 -12.97 -3.78
C LEU A 48 -11.83 -13.95 -3.46
N PRO A 49 -12.00 -14.36 -2.19
CA PRO A 49 -13.11 -15.18 -1.76
C PRO A 49 -14.45 -14.51 -2.09
N PRO A 50 -15.42 -15.25 -2.68
CA PRO A 50 -16.70 -14.68 -3.14
C PRO A 50 -17.67 -14.34 -2.00
N ASP A 51 -17.43 -14.83 -0.80
CA ASP A 51 -18.23 -14.67 0.41
C ASP A 51 -17.83 -13.42 1.23
N ARG A 52 -17.23 -12.43 0.58
CA ARG A 52 -16.78 -11.18 1.20
C ARG A 52 -17.55 -9.97 0.66
N ARG A 53 -17.89 -9.04 1.55
CA ARG A 53 -18.22 -7.68 1.16
C ARG A 53 -16.93 -6.91 0.95
N VAL A 54 -16.49 -6.80 -0.30
CA VAL A 54 -15.25 -6.09 -0.65
C VAL A 54 -15.50 -4.60 -0.64
N ILE A 55 -14.63 -3.86 0.04
CA ILE A 55 -14.67 -2.41 0.19
C ILE A 55 -13.33 -1.84 -0.23
N LEU A 56 -13.33 -1.03 -1.27
CA LEU A 56 -12.17 -0.32 -1.78
C LEU A 56 -12.26 1.14 -1.36
N ALA A 57 -11.20 1.73 -0.83
CA ALA A 57 -11.17 3.14 -0.50
C ALA A 57 -9.97 3.84 -1.14
N ASP A 58 -10.21 4.99 -1.76
CA ASP A 58 -9.14 5.92 -2.11
C ASP A 58 -8.67 6.62 -0.83
N LEU A 59 -7.38 6.56 -0.54
CA LEU A 59 -6.80 7.23 0.62
C LEU A 59 -6.94 8.77 0.51
N PRO A 60 -6.92 9.51 1.64
CA PRO A 60 -6.85 10.97 1.60
C PRO A 60 -5.75 11.48 0.67
N GLY A 61 -6.09 12.43 -0.19
CA GLY A 61 -5.14 12.96 -1.16
C GLY A 61 -5.01 12.17 -2.47
N HIS A 62 -5.72 11.06 -2.61
CA HIS A 62 -5.63 10.14 -3.76
C HIS A 62 -6.98 9.91 -4.41
N GLY A 63 -6.96 9.40 -5.65
CA GLY A 63 -8.15 9.02 -6.39
C GLY A 63 -9.21 10.12 -6.44
N LEU A 64 -10.41 9.84 -6.00
CA LEU A 64 -11.52 10.80 -5.87
C LEU A 64 -11.75 11.28 -4.44
N SER A 65 -10.90 10.90 -3.49
CA SER A 65 -10.94 11.40 -2.10
C SER A 65 -10.45 12.84 -1.99
N THR A 66 -10.89 13.54 -0.95
CA THR A 66 -10.51 14.93 -0.68
C THR A 66 -8.99 15.09 -0.52
N ARG A 67 -8.46 16.16 -1.10
CA ARG A 67 -7.03 16.51 -1.10
C ARG A 67 -6.72 17.62 -0.10
N GLN A 68 -7.04 17.38 1.16
CA GLN A 68 -6.71 18.27 2.28
C GLN A 68 -5.89 17.52 3.32
N GLY A 69 -4.75 18.12 3.75
CA GLY A 69 -3.90 17.57 4.81
C GLY A 69 -4.53 17.67 6.19
N PRO A 70 -3.84 17.21 7.21
CA PRO A 70 -2.52 16.60 7.18
C PRO A 70 -2.51 15.18 6.58
N TYR A 71 -1.32 14.67 6.20
CA TYR A 71 -1.15 13.41 5.48
C TYR A 71 -0.19 12.43 6.18
N ASP A 72 0.10 12.64 7.46
CA ASP A 72 0.78 11.64 8.29
C ASP A 72 -0.11 10.42 8.55
N ALA A 73 0.50 9.34 9.02
CA ALA A 73 -0.21 8.07 9.21
C ALA A 73 -1.37 8.17 10.18
N ASP A 74 -1.26 9.00 11.22
CA ASP A 74 -2.32 9.22 12.21
C ASP A 74 -3.49 9.98 11.62
N ALA A 75 -3.23 11.05 10.87
CA ALA A 75 -4.27 11.82 10.21
C ALA A 75 -5.00 11.03 9.12
N ILE A 76 -4.30 10.13 8.42
CA ILE A 76 -4.94 9.20 7.47
C ILE A 76 -5.79 8.19 8.24
N ALA A 77 -5.26 7.61 9.33
CA ALA A 77 -5.98 6.66 10.17
C ALA A 77 -7.25 7.28 10.79
N ASP A 78 -7.20 8.54 11.21
CA ASP A 78 -8.37 9.27 11.73
C ASP A 78 -9.52 9.33 10.70
N ARG A 79 -9.21 9.64 9.43
CA ARG A 79 -10.21 9.69 8.37
C ARG A 79 -10.72 8.31 7.95
N LEU A 80 -9.84 7.29 7.99
CA LEU A 80 -10.25 5.91 7.77
C LEU A 80 -11.19 5.45 8.90
N GLN A 81 -10.90 5.81 10.14
CA GLN A 81 -11.79 5.50 11.27
C GLN A 81 -13.16 6.15 11.09
N ASP A 82 -13.21 7.45 10.77
CA ASP A 82 -14.47 8.15 10.49
C ASP A 82 -15.29 7.42 9.39
N ALA A 83 -14.62 6.98 8.31
CA ALA A 83 -15.28 6.25 7.23
C ALA A 83 -15.77 4.88 7.67
N PHE A 84 -15.00 4.13 8.46
CA PHE A 84 -15.38 2.82 8.95
C PHE A 84 -16.55 2.92 9.94
N ASP A 85 -16.59 3.97 10.76
CA ASP A 85 -17.70 4.28 11.66
C ASP A 85 -18.96 4.64 10.87
N ALA A 86 -18.87 5.51 9.88
CA ALA A 86 -19.98 5.90 9.01
C ALA A 86 -20.54 4.74 8.20
N LEU A 87 -19.71 3.75 7.83
CA LEU A 87 -20.12 2.55 7.12
C LEU A 87 -20.58 1.42 8.04
N GLY A 88 -20.52 1.60 9.37
CA GLY A 88 -20.89 0.59 10.36
C GLY A 88 -20.07 -0.69 10.26
N LEU A 89 -18.77 -0.58 9.96
CA LEU A 89 -17.94 -1.76 9.73
C LEU A 89 -17.55 -2.41 11.05
N GLU A 90 -17.86 -3.66 11.18
CA GLU A 90 -17.47 -4.54 12.28
C GLU A 90 -16.85 -5.82 11.73
N ASP A 91 -16.04 -6.50 12.53
CA ASP A 91 -15.42 -7.79 12.20
C ASP A 91 -14.58 -7.72 10.90
N ILE A 92 -13.76 -6.69 10.80
CA ILE A 92 -13.08 -6.25 9.58
C ILE A 92 -11.87 -7.14 9.28
N ASP A 93 -11.78 -7.62 8.04
CA ASP A 93 -10.54 -8.08 7.44
C ASP A 93 -9.94 -6.91 6.61
N LEU A 94 -8.72 -6.48 6.91
CA LEU A 94 -8.07 -5.34 6.27
C LEU A 94 -6.84 -5.77 5.49
N VAL A 95 -6.78 -5.43 4.21
CA VAL A 95 -5.64 -5.65 3.32
C VAL A 95 -5.07 -4.30 2.92
N ALA A 96 -3.78 -4.09 3.12
CA ALA A 96 -3.21 -2.77 2.88
C ALA A 96 -1.81 -2.84 2.25
N HIS A 97 -1.59 -1.99 1.24
CA HIS A 97 -0.34 -1.91 0.51
C HIS A 97 0.43 -0.64 0.88
N SER A 98 1.75 -0.75 1.10
CA SER A 98 2.69 0.38 1.22
C SER A 98 2.22 1.46 2.21
N LEU A 99 1.86 2.68 1.75
CA LEU A 99 1.30 3.76 2.56
C LEU A 99 0.01 3.33 3.30
N GLY A 100 -0.88 2.59 2.60
CA GLY A 100 -2.07 2.02 3.23
C GLY A 100 -1.71 1.11 4.40
N GLY A 101 -0.58 0.39 4.30
CA GLY A 101 -0.03 -0.41 5.39
C GLY A 101 0.38 0.43 6.60
N ALA A 102 1.08 1.56 6.38
CA ALA A 102 1.43 2.50 7.44
C ALA A 102 0.18 3.07 8.14
N ALA A 103 -0.80 3.50 7.34
CA ALA A 103 -2.08 4.00 7.87
C ALA A 103 -2.85 2.92 8.63
N SER A 104 -2.84 1.67 8.14
CA SER A 104 -3.50 0.54 8.81
C SER A 104 -2.85 0.19 10.15
N LEU A 105 -1.53 0.29 10.26
CA LEU A 105 -0.82 0.11 11.52
C LEU A 105 -1.17 1.21 12.54
N ALA A 106 -1.38 2.45 12.09
CA ALA A 106 -1.84 3.53 12.94
C ALA A 106 -3.34 3.38 13.33
N LEU A 107 -4.14 2.78 12.44
CA LEU A 107 -5.58 2.57 12.63
C LEU A 107 -5.88 1.36 13.53
N ALA A 108 -5.08 0.29 13.47
CA ALA A 108 -5.36 -0.98 14.13
C ALA A 108 -5.63 -0.87 15.65
N PRO A 109 -4.84 -0.11 16.46
CA PRO A 109 -5.13 0.07 17.88
C PRO A 109 -6.47 0.76 18.14
N ARG A 110 -6.91 1.65 17.24
CA ARG A 110 -8.17 2.41 17.35
C ARG A 110 -9.39 1.56 17.07
N LEU A 111 -9.27 0.62 16.14
CA LEU A 111 -10.33 -0.33 15.81
C LEU A 111 -10.48 -1.43 16.87
N GLY A 112 -9.39 -1.77 17.57
CA GLY A 112 -9.41 -2.80 18.59
C GLY A 112 -10.02 -4.12 18.09
N ARG A 113 -11.06 -4.60 18.78
CA ARG A 113 -11.74 -5.87 18.46
C ARG A 113 -12.52 -5.86 17.15
N ARG A 114 -12.81 -4.69 16.58
CA ARG A 114 -13.46 -4.56 15.27
C ARG A 114 -12.56 -5.04 14.12
N LEU A 115 -11.24 -5.01 14.31
CA LEU A 115 -10.26 -5.49 13.34
C LEU A 115 -9.89 -6.94 13.67
N ALA A 116 -10.38 -7.87 12.88
CA ALA A 116 -10.13 -9.29 13.09
C ALA A 116 -8.82 -9.76 12.46
N ARG A 117 -8.52 -9.30 11.25
CA ARG A 117 -7.29 -9.64 10.52
C ARG A 117 -6.69 -8.43 9.84
N LEU A 118 -5.35 -8.38 9.82
CA LEU A 118 -4.58 -7.37 9.12
C LEU A 118 -3.56 -8.05 8.18
N ALA A 119 -3.76 -7.91 6.89
CA ALA A 119 -2.86 -8.39 5.84
C ALA A 119 -2.10 -7.21 5.23
N LEU A 120 -0.79 -7.20 5.35
CA LEU A 120 0.06 -6.12 4.87
C LEU A 120 0.90 -6.56 3.67
N ILE A 121 0.90 -5.78 2.60
CA ILE A 121 1.68 -6.01 1.39
C ILE A 121 2.73 -4.91 1.27
N ALA A 122 4.01 -5.26 1.39
CA ALA A 122 5.13 -4.32 1.32
C ALA A 122 4.88 -3.02 2.13
N PRO A 123 4.45 -3.11 3.41
CA PRO A 123 4.01 -1.96 4.18
C PRO A 123 5.14 -0.97 4.46
N ALA A 124 4.84 0.34 4.38
CA ALA A 124 5.73 1.39 4.82
C ALA A 124 5.71 1.54 6.36
N GLY A 125 6.72 2.21 6.91
CA GLY A 125 6.75 2.59 8.33
C GLY A 125 7.38 1.60 9.30
N LEU A 126 7.92 0.47 8.82
CA LEU A 126 8.43 -0.61 9.68
C LEU A 126 9.92 -0.53 10.00
N SER A 127 10.65 0.33 9.33
CA SER A 127 12.08 0.55 9.52
C SER A 127 12.47 1.91 8.97
N SER A 128 13.55 2.50 9.49
CA SER A 128 14.10 3.76 8.99
C SER A 128 14.77 3.66 7.61
N ALA A 129 14.94 2.45 7.06
CA ALA A 129 15.59 2.24 5.78
C ALA A 129 14.68 2.68 4.62
N VAL A 130 15.03 3.80 3.99
CA VAL A 130 14.36 4.35 2.80
C VAL A 130 15.42 4.58 1.72
N PRO A 131 15.15 4.26 0.46
CA PRO A 131 16.05 4.57 -0.64
C PRO A 131 16.44 6.05 -0.66
N PHE A 132 17.71 6.31 -0.96
CA PHE A 132 18.28 7.66 -0.88
C PHE A 132 17.55 8.68 -1.76
N HIS A 133 17.08 8.27 -2.96
CA HIS A 133 16.33 9.14 -3.85
C HIS A 133 15.01 9.64 -3.25
N LEU A 134 14.31 8.82 -2.44
CA LEU A 134 13.09 9.25 -1.75
C LEU A 134 13.40 10.25 -0.63
N ARG A 135 14.54 10.12 0.05
CA ARG A 135 14.99 11.09 1.06
C ARG A 135 15.28 12.45 0.41
N ILE A 136 15.95 12.44 -0.76
CA ILE A 136 16.20 13.67 -1.52
C ILE A 136 14.87 14.27 -2.02
N ALA A 137 13.97 13.46 -2.57
CA ALA A 137 12.65 13.95 -3.03
C ALA A 137 11.85 14.60 -1.90
N ALA A 138 11.87 14.01 -0.69
CA ALA A 138 11.19 14.57 0.48
C ALA A 138 11.79 15.92 0.93
N ALA A 139 13.14 16.07 0.85
CA ALA A 139 13.85 17.24 1.32
C ALA A 139 14.02 18.32 0.25
N ALA A 140 13.83 17.99 -1.04
CA ALA A 140 14.09 18.92 -2.14
C ALA A 140 13.19 20.17 -2.05
N PRO A 141 13.76 21.37 -2.21
CA PRO A 141 12.98 22.59 -2.39
C PRO A 141 12.38 22.57 -3.80
N LEU A 142 11.18 22.02 -3.93
CA LEU A 142 10.46 22.00 -5.20
C LEU A 142 9.74 23.34 -5.43
N PRO A 143 9.57 23.75 -6.70
CA PRO A 143 8.65 24.82 -7.03
C PRO A 143 7.27 24.56 -6.43
N PRO A 144 6.43 25.61 -6.25
CA PRO A 144 5.07 25.40 -5.78
C PRO A 144 4.38 24.29 -6.56
N ALA A 145 3.85 23.29 -5.87
CA ALA A 145 3.32 22.07 -6.50
C ALA A 145 2.25 22.37 -7.56
N ARG A 146 1.47 23.47 -7.38
CA ARG A 146 0.50 23.96 -8.36
C ARG A 146 1.09 24.22 -9.75
N LEU A 147 2.36 24.60 -9.85
CA LEU A 147 3.03 24.84 -11.13
C LEU A 147 3.40 23.54 -11.85
N LEU A 148 3.67 22.48 -11.09
CA LEU A 148 4.04 21.18 -11.61
C LEU A 148 2.83 20.24 -11.79
N GLN A 149 1.68 20.58 -11.18
CA GLN A 149 0.46 19.76 -11.21
C GLN A 149 0.02 19.36 -12.65
N PRO A 150 0.09 20.23 -13.68
CA PRO A 150 -0.29 19.83 -15.05
C PRO A 150 0.54 18.69 -15.62
N LEU A 151 1.75 18.47 -15.10
CA LEU A 151 2.67 17.40 -15.54
C LEU A 151 2.37 16.06 -14.86
N VAL A 152 1.64 16.05 -13.74
CA VAL A 152 1.43 14.86 -12.92
C VAL A 152 0.70 13.76 -13.70
N GLY A 153 -0.41 14.07 -14.36
CA GLY A 153 -1.16 13.12 -15.18
C GLY A 153 -0.31 12.53 -16.31
N PRO A 154 0.27 13.34 -17.21
CA PRO A 154 1.15 12.86 -18.26
C PRO A 154 2.32 11.99 -17.76
N ILE A 155 3.02 12.43 -16.70
CA ILE A 155 4.12 11.65 -16.10
C ILE A 155 3.59 10.34 -15.53
N THR A 156 2.49 10.36 -14.78
CA THR A 156 1.85 9.15 -14.25
C THR A 156 1.53 8.16 -15.37
N ARG A 157 0.97 8.64 -16.49
CA ARG A 157 0.65 7.79 -17.64
C ARG A 157 1.88 7.09 -18.21
N VAL A 158 2.97 7.83 -18.37
CA VAL A 158 4.23 7.27 -18.88
C VAL A 158 4.80 6.26 -17.91
N VAL A 159 4.89 6.59 -16.62
CA VAL A 159 5.44 5.70 -15.60
C VAL A 159 4.56 4.45 -15.44
N ALA A 160 3.24 4.60 -15.37
CA ALA A 160 2.31 3.49 -15.23
C ALA A 160 2.32 2.55 -16.44
N ALA A 161 2.59 3.06 -17.65
CA ALA A 161 2.72 2.25 -18.86
C ALA A 161 4.05 1.49 -18.94
N THR A 162 4.99 1.72 -18.02
CA THR A 162 6.24 0.94 -18.01
C THR A 162 6.00 -0.49 -17.51
N PRO A 163 6.79 -1.47 -17.97
CA PRO A 163 6.68 -2.84 -17.47
C PRO A 163 6.91 -2.99 -15.96
N LEU A 164 7.48 -1.96 -15.31
CA LEU A 164 7.77 -1.96 -13.87
C LEU A 164 6.55 -1.67 -13.01
N ALA A 165 5.57 -0.95 -13.56
CA ALA A 165 4.35 -0.56 -12.83
C ALA A 165 3.23 -1.60 -12.97
N PHE A 166 3.30 -2.50 -13.95
CA PHE A 166 2.35 -3.59 -14.17
C PHE A 166 0.90 -3.13 -14.42
N TYR A 167 0.71 -1.93 -14.94
CA TYR A 167 -0.59 -1.44 -15.43
C TYR A 167 -0.75 -1.75 -16.91
N ASP A 168 -1.94 -2.13 -17.34
CA ASP A 168 -2.29 -2.11 -18.75
C ASP A 168 -2.59 -0.67 -19.22
N ALA A 169 -2.85 -0.49 -20.52
CA ALA A 169 -3.04 0.84 -21.08
C ALA A 169 -4.29 1.57 -20.52
N ASP A 170 -5.35 0.84 -20.21
CA ASP A 170 -6.59 1.40 -19.68
C ASP A 170 -6.44 1.76 -18.21
N GLU A 171 -5.84 0.88 -17.43
CA GLU A 171 -5.49 1.11 -16.03
C GLU A 171 -4.53 2.32 -15.91
N ALA A 172 -3.50 2.40 -16.76
CA ALA A 172 -2.56 3.52 -16.77
C ALA A 172 -3.25 4.85 -17.11
N ARG A 173 -4.25 4.84 -18.01
CA ARG A 173 -5.06 6.02 -18.31
C ARG A 173 -5.94 6.42 -17.13
N ALA A 174 -6.58 5.46 -16.48
CA ALA A 174 -7.43 5.71 -15.31
C ALA A 174 -6.61 6.29 -14.15
N LEU A 175 -5.44 5.72 -13.86
CA LEU A 175 -4.53 6.26 -12.84
C LEU A 175 -4.04 7.67 -13.18
N ALA A 176 -3.65 7.90 -14.43
CA ALA A 176 -3.20 9.22 -14.89
C ALA A 176 -4.31 10.28 -14.77
N TRP A 177 -5.55 9.91 -15.09
CA TRP A 177 -6.71 10.78 -14.94
C TRP A 177 -6.96 11.12 -13.46
N ALA A 178 -6.97 10.13 -12.58
CA ALA A 178 -7.15 10.34 -11.14
C ALA A 178 -6.05 11.25 -10.55
N ASN A 179 -4.81 11.07 -11.00
CA ASN A 179 -3.65 11.79 -10.51
C ASN A 179 -3.50 13.19 -11.15
N ALA A 180 -4.17 13.47 -12.27
CA ALA A 180 -4.20 14.80 -12.87
C ALA A 180 -5.02 15.83 -12.04
N ALA A 181 -5.82 15.36 -11.08
CA ALA A 181 -6.68 16.23 -10.29
C ALA A 181 -5.89 17.28 -9.49
N PRO A 182 -6.40 18.53 -9.40
CA PRO A 182 -5.74 19.58 -8.63
C PRO A 182 -5.46 19.17 -7.17
N GLY A 183 -4.29 19.55 -6.66
CA GLY A 183 -3.88 19.23 -5.29
C GLY A 183 -3.26 17.84 -5.10
N THR A 184 -3.19 17.00 -6.16
CA THR A 184 -2.59 15.66 -6.04
C THR A 184 -1.11 15.73 -5.70
N LEU A 185 -0.35 16.59 -6.37
CA LEU A 185 1.10 16.71 -6.10
C LEU A 185 1.38 17.24 -4.69
N GLU A 186 0.59 18.22 -4.23
CA GLU A 186 0.66 18.71 -2.85
C GLU A 186 0.39 17.60 -1.84
N ALA A 187 -0.62 16.77 -2.09
CA ALA A 187 -0.96 15.65 -1.23
C ALA A 187 0.16 14.61 -1.20
N TRP A 188 0.73 14.25 -2.34
CA TRP A 188 1.84 13.29 -2.42
C TRP A 188 3.09 13.80 -1.72
N LEU A 189 3.47 15.05 -1.97
CA LEU A 189 4.61 15.67 -1.32
C LEU A 189 4.38 15.84 0.18
N GLY A 190 3.17 16.21 0.58
CA GLY A 190 2.76 16.29 1.97
C GLY A 190 2.89 14.94 2.67
N THR A 191 2.37 13.87 2.03
CA THR A 191 2.51 12.50 2.53
C THR A 191 3.97 12.06 2.60
N LEU A 192 4.73 12.28 1.53
CA LEU A 192 6.14 11.89 1.50
C LEU A 192 6.93 12.59 2.62
N ARG A 193 6.75 13.90 2.78
CA ARG A 193 7.43 14.70 3.81
C ARG A 193 6.99 14.36 5.24
N ALA A 194 5.76 13.93 5.43
CA ALA A 194 5.28 13.48 6.73
C ALA A 194 5.92 12.15 7.16
N HIS A 195 6.26 11.29 6.19
CA HIS A 195 6.78 9.94 6.47
C HIS A 195 8.28 9.80 6.25
N VAL A 196 8.91 10.65 5.42
CA VAL A 196 10.31 10.53 5.01
C VAL A 196 11.09 11.80 5.32
N SER A 197 12.22 11.66 5.97
CA SER A 197 13.21 12.70 6.22
C SER A 197 14.56 12.34 5.59
N LEU A 198 15.53 13.24 5.66
CA LEU A 198 16.91 12.91 5.25
C LEU A 198 17.53 11.77 6.08
N ARG A 199 17.02 11.55 7.30
CA ARG A 199 17.46 10.45 8.18
C ARG A 199 16.77 9.12 7.88
N GLY A 200 15.72 9.11 7.06
CA GLY A 200 14.91 7.93 6.72
C GLY A 200 13.44 8.09 7.07
N LEU A 201 12.72 6.98 7.20
CA LEU A 201 11.34 7.01 7.68
C LEU A 201 11.26 7.53 9.13
N THR A 202 10.21 8.27 9.41
CA THR A 202 9.88 8.68 10.77
C THR A 202 9.42 7.46 11.56
N PRO A 203 10.08 7.08 12.67
CA PRO A 203 9.96 5.74 13.27
C PRO A 203 8.67 5.46 14.05
N THR A 204 7.68 6.32 13.98
CA THR A 204 6.50 6.31 14.86
C THR A 204 5.59 5.07 14.76
N ILE A 205 5.78 4.20 13.77
CA ILE A 205 4.86 3.07 13.55
C ILE A 205 5.45 1.74 14.06
N ALA A 206 6.79 1.62 14.12
CA ALA A 206 7.43 0.40 14.59
C ALA A 206 7.08 0.08 16.06
N GLU A 207 6.95 1.10 16.89
CA GLU A 207 6.57 0.97 18.31
C GLU A 207 5.13 0.44 18.48
N ARG A 208 4.23 0.78 17.57
CA ARG A 208 2.83 0.31 17.58
C ARG A 208 2.66 -1.14 17.16
N ILE A 209 3.65 -1.71 16.49
CA ILE A 209 3.63 -3.12 16.09
C ILE A 209 3.64 -4.02 17.32
N GLU A 210 4.38 -3.69 18.35
CA GLU A 210 4.39 -4.43 19.61
C GLU A 210 3.02 -4.39 20.30
N GLU A 211 2.36 -3.25 20.25
CA GLU A 211 1.00 -3.06 20.76
C GLU A 211 -0.03 -3.93 20.03
N ILE A 212 0.08 -3.97 18.70
CA ILE A 212 -0.77 -4.81 17.82
C ILE A 212 -0.48 -6.30 18.04
N ALA A 213 0.78 -6.67 18.26
CA ALA A 213 1.20 -8.06 18.42
C ALA A 213 0.73 -8.70 19.74
N GLY A 214 0.50 -7.91 20.80
CA GLY A 214 0.13 -8.43 22.12
C GLY A 214 -1.33 -8.84 22.25
N HIS A 215 -2.27 -8.06 21.71
CA HIS A 215 -3.72 -8.22 21.89
C HIS A 215 -4.53 -7.84 20.63
N GLY A 216 -3.86 -7.68 19.49
CA GLY A 216 -4.42 -7.18 18.25
C GLY A 216 -4.95 -8.27 17.29
N PRO A 217 -5.28 -7.87 16.06
CA PRO A 217 -5.77 -8.76 15.02
C PRO A 217 -4.73 -9.81 14.65
N ALA A 218 -5.18 -10.90 14.02
CA ALA A 218 -4.24 -11.79 13.32
C ALA A 218 -3.49 -10.98 12.26
N LEU A 219 -2.16 -11.12 12.19
CA LEU A 219 -1.30 -10.32 11.31
C LEU A 219 -0.56 -11.22 10.32
N SER A 220 -0.64 -10.86 9.04
CA SER A 220 0.14 -11.50 7.99
C SER A 220 0.80 -10.46 7.08
N VAL A 221 2.05 -10.70 6.70
CA VAL A 221 2.82 -9.72 5.92
C VAL A 221 3.46 -10.37 4.72
N PHE A 222 3.31 -9.74 3.56
CA PHE A 222 3.85 -10.18 2.27
C PHE A 222 4.89 -9.18 1.75
N PHE A 223 6.08 -9.67 1.38
CA PHE A 223 7.13 -8.87 0.75
C PHE A 223 7.63 -9.51 -0.54
N GLY A 224 8.05 -8.67 -1.50
CA GLY A 224 8.93 -9.09 -2.58
C GLY A 224 10.40 -8.94 -2.17
N ASP A 225 11.27 -9.89 -2.48
CA ASP A 225 12.69 -9.80 -2.14
C ASP A 225 13.47 -8.82 -3.04
N ALA A 226 12.89 -8.47 -4.19
CA ALA A 226 13.44 -7.51 -5.16
C ALA A 226 12.75 -6.12 -5.08
N ASP A 227 12.09 -5.80 -3.96
CA ASP A 227 11.42 -4.51 -3.76
C ASP A 227 12.44 -3.35 -3.70
N PRO A 228 12.40 -2.39 -4.67
CA PRO A 228 13.33 -1.27 -4.71
C PRO A 228 12.88 -0.10 -3.81
N VAL A 229 11.66 -0.13 -3.27
CA VAL A 229 11.05 0.95 -2.47
C VAL A 229 11.11 0.61 -0.98
N ILE A 230 10.61 -0.57 -0.62
CA ILE A 230 10.65 -1.08 0.76
C ILE A 230 11.51 -2.33 0.78
N PRO A 231 12.79 -2.22 1.14
CA PRO A 231 13.71 -3.37 1.12
C PRO A 231 13.22 -4.52 2.00
N ALA A 232 13.42 -5.77 1.54
CA ALA A 232 13.04 -6.98 2.29
C ALA A 232 13.74 -7.09 3.66
N ALA A 233 14.77 -6.27 3.93
CA ALA A 233 15.35 -6.13 5.25
C ALA A 233 14.32 -5.67 6.31
N HIS A 234 13.29 -4.92 5.90
CA HIS A 234 12.16 -4.54 6.75
C HIS A 234 11.38 -5.76 7.25
N ALA A 235 11.20 -6.78 6.38
CA ALA A 235 10.59 -8.03 6.79
C ALA A 235 11.34 -8.66 7.97
N ARG A 236 12.68 -8.71 7.92
CA ARG A 236 13.50 -9.26 9.01
C ARG A 236 13.37 -8.47 10.31
N THR A 237 13.27 -7.16 10.23
CA THR A 237 13.04 -6.29 11.40
C THR A 237 11.68 -6.56 12.02
N MET A 238 10.64 -6.64 11.19
CA MET A 238 9.29 -6.99 11.63
C MET A 238 9.20 -8.39 12.25
N MET A 239 9.83 -9.38 11.63
CA MET A 239 9.85 -10.76 12.14
C MET A 239 10.43 -10.86 13.54
N ARG A 240 11.33 -9.95 13.93
CA ARG A 240 11.92 -9.88 15.28
C ARG A 240 10.99 -9.17 16.27
N ALA A 241 10.26 -8.15 15.79
CA ALA A 241 9.39 -7.34 16.63
C ALA A 241 8.02 -7.98 16.88
N VAL A 242 7.53 -8.82 15.95
CA VAL A 242 6.18 -9.37 16.00
C VAL A 242 6.21 -10.89 16.03
N ALA A 243 6.16 -11.47 17.22
CA ALA A 243 6.20 -12.91 17.41
C ALA A 243 4.99 -13.67 16.80
N ASN A 244 3.84 -12.98 16.70
CA ASN A 244 2.56 -13.59 16.33
C ASN A 244 2.10 -13.27 14.88
N ALA A 245 3.02 -12.81 14.03
CA ALA A 245 2.71 -12.56 12.62
C ALA A 245 3.21 -13.69 11.72
N THR A 246 2.50 -13.94 10.63
CA THR A 246 2.99 -14.76 9.53
C THR A 246 3.68 -13.90 8.49
N PHE A 247 4.78 -14.39 7.92
CA PHE A 247 5.55 -13.65 6.93
C PHE A 247 5.71 -14.48 5.66
N CYS A 248 5.44 -13.85 4.52
CA CYS A 248 5.68 -14.39 3.20
C CYS A 248 6.70 -13.48 2.48
N VAL A 249 7.81 -14.04 2.03
CA VAL A 249 8.79 -13.34 1.20
C VAL A 249 8.88 -14.06 -0.14
N ALA A 250 8.43 -13.37 -1.21
CA ALA A 250 8.34 -13.95 -2.54
C ALA A 250 9.55 -13.57 -3.40
N PRO A 251 10.31 -14.56 -3.91
CA PRO A 251 11.49 -14.31 -4.70
C PRO A 251 11.18 -13.62 -6.03
N GLY A 252 11.96 -12.59 -6.38
CA GLY A 252 11.88 -11.86 -7.64
C GLY A 252 10.74 -10.87 -7.75
N LEU A 253 9.87 -10.75 -6.76
CA LEU A 253 8.80 -9.75 -6.76
C LEU A 253 9.30 -8.40 -6.21
N GLY A 254 8.75 -7.32 -6.77
CA GLY A 254 9.03 -5.94 -6.38
C GLY A 254 7.99 -5.37 -5.42
N HIS A 255 7.79 -4.03 -5.52
CA HIS A 255 6.95 -3.28 -4.60
C HIS A 255 5.44 -3.50 -4.75
N VAL A 256 4.98 -3.97 -5.90
CA VAL A 256 3.55 -4.16 -6.20
C VAL A 256 3.21 -5.65 -6.48
N PRO A 257 3.47 -6.57 -5.55
CA PRO A 257 3.33 -8.00 -5.77
C PRO A 257 1.88 -8.39 -6.12
N HIS A 258 0.87 -7.69 -5.62
CA HIS A 258 -0.54 -7.89 -5.94
C HIS A 258 -0.89 -7.60 -7.42
N ARG A 259 0.00 -6.92 -8.14
CA ARG A 259 -0.11 -6.68 -9.58
C ARG A 259 0.84 -7.55 -10.39
N GLN A 260 2.02 -7.87 -9.83
CA GLN A 260 3.03 -8.69 -10.48
C GLN A 260 2.67 -10.17 -10.53
N ALA A 261 2.12 -10.69 -9.44
CA ALA A 261 1.74 -12.09 -9.25
C ALA A 261 0.43 -12.18 -8.45
N PRO A 262 -0.71 -11.72 -9.01
CA PRO A 262 -1.97 -11.65 -8.29
C PRO A 262 -2.45 -13.02 -7.79
N GLU A 263 -2.18 -14.10 -8.53
CA GLU A 263 -2.54 -15.47 -8.14
C GLU A 263 -1.81 -15.92 -6.87
N LEU A 264 -0.51 -15.57 -6.76
CA LEU A 264 0.28 -15.89 -5.57
C LEU A 264 -0.20 -15.10 -4.35
N VAL A 265 -0.45 -13.81 -4.52
CA VAL A 265 -0.98 -12.96 -3.44
C VAL A 265 -2.39 -13.40 -3.05
N ALA A 266 -3.24 -13.77 -4.03
CA ALA A 266 -4.57 -14.29 -3.75
C ALA A 266 -4.52 -15.62 -2.98
N SER A 267 -3.59 -16.52 -3.32
CA SER A 267 -3.41 -17.78 -2.59
C SER A 267 -3.03 -17.53 -1.13
N TRP A 268 -2.05 -16.65 -0.91
CA TRP A 268 -1.65 -16.22 0.43
C TRP A 268 -2.81 -15.58 1.22
N LEU A 269 -3.56 -14.68 0.58
CA LEU A 269 -4.73 -14.04 1.22
C LEU A 269 -5.82 -15.06 1.55
N ARG A 270 -6.17 -15.97 0.64
CA ARG A 270 -7.19 -17.01 0.90
C ARG A 270 -6.82 -17.88 2.10
N GLU A 271 -5.56 -18.32 2.20
CA GLU A 271 -5.10 -19.09 3.34
C GLU A 271 -5.21 -18.28 4.64
N PHE A 272 -4.79 -17.02 4.62
CA PHE A 272 -4.86 -16.14 5.79
C PHE A 272 -6.30 -15.82 6.20
N LEU A 273 -7.18 -15.53 5.25
CA LEU A 273 -8.60 -15.18 5.50
C LEU A 273 -9.44 -16.39 5.92
N ALA A 274 -9.02 -17.62 5.59
CA ALA A 274 -9.67 -18.86 6.03
C ALA A 274 -9.24 -19.29 7.44
N SER A 275 -8.11 -18.79 7.96
CA SER A 275 -7.65 -19.12 9.31
C SER A 275 -8.55 -18.48 10.36
N GLU A 276 -8.75 -19.15 11.50
CA GLU A 276 -9.42 -18.53 12.64
C GLU A 276 -8.65 -17.27 13.11
N PRO A 277 -9.32 -16.18 13.46
CA PRO A 277 -8.69 -14.94 13.93
C PRO A 277 -8.18 -15.06 15.38
N VAL A 278 -7.44 -16.12 15.67
CA VAL A 278 -6.85 -16.35 16.99
C VAL A 278 -5.49 -15.65 17.02
N PRO A 279 -5.08 -15.01 18.15
CA PRO A 279 -3.70 -14.61 18.38
C PRO A 279 -2.83 -15.88 18.24
N VAL A 280 -2.11 -15.97 17.15
CA VAL A 280 -1.44 -17.21 16.76
C VAL A 280 -0.18 -17.40 17.60
N ALA A 281 0.05 -18.61 18.12
CA ALA A 281 1.37 -19.03 18.59
C ALA A 281 2.41 -18.82 17.47
N PRO A 282 3.66 -18.48 17.78
CA PRO A 282 4.65 -18.05 16.80
C PRO A 282 4.76 -19.03 15.64
N ARG A 283 4.32 -18.63 14.45
CA ARG A 283 4.47 -19.42 13.23
C ARG A 283 5.72 -18.97 12.49
N ARG A 284 6.47 -19.94 12.03
CA ARG A 284 7.70 -19.74 11.26
C ARG A 284 7.41 -18.99 9.97
N ALA A 285 8.37 -18.14 9.56
CA ALA A 285 8.37 -17.52 8.25
C ALA A 285 8.21 -18.57 7.14
N VAL A 286 7.18 -18.47 6.34
CA VAL A 286 7.02 -19.27 5.13
C VAL A 286 7.79 -18.56 4.03
N VAL A 287 9.01 -19.03 3.74
CA VAL A 287 9.70 -18.66 2.51
C VAL A 287 9.05 -19.48 1.40
N VAL A 288 8.29 -18.86 0.52
CA VAL A 288 7.77 -19.55 -0.66
C VAL A 288 8.95 -19.83 -1.59
N ALA A 289 9.52 -21.02 -1.48
CA ALA A 289 10.53 -21.53 -2.39
C ALA A 289 9.88 -21.95 -3.72
N GLY A 290 9.52 -20.97 -4.53
CA GLY A 290 9.00 -21.16 -5.87
C GLY A 290 9.60 -20.09 -6.77
N GLY A 291 10.58 -20.47 -7.58
CA GLY A 291 11.26 -19.55 -8.49
C GLY A 291 10.32 -19.02 -9.56
N PHE A 292 9.68 -17.90 -9.33
CA PHE A 292 9.08 -17.10 -10.38
C PHE A 292 10.23 -16.49 -11.19
N ARG A 293 10.66 -17.18 -12.23
CA ARG A 293 11.70 -16.68 -13.13
C ARG A 293 11.06 -15.64 -14.07
N MET A 294 11.22 -14.36 -13.74
CA MET A 294 11.08 -13.28 -14.72
C MET A 294 12.48 -12.74 -15.05
N PRO A 295 13.16 -13.29 -16.05
CA PRO A 295 14.57 -12.93 -16.36
C PRO A 295 14.75 -11.46 -16.72
N TRP A 296 13.73 -10.82 -17.32
CA TRP A 296 13.75 -9.43 -17.76
C TRP A 296 13.55 -8.42 -16.62
N TYR A 297 12.80 -8.78 -15.56
CA TYR A 297 12.55 -7.91 -14.41
C TYR A 297 13.82 -7.58 -13.64
N ARG A 298 14.70 -8.57 -13.42
CA ARG A 298 16.00 -8.33 -12.76
C ARG A 298 16.89 -7.37 -13.56
N ARG A 299 16.82 -7.41 -14.91
CA ARG A 299 17.54 -6.47 -15.78
C ARG A 299 16.92 -5.07 -15.71
N ALA A 300 15.58 -4.95 -15.75
CA ALA A 300 14.87 -3.68 -15.66
C ALA A 300 15.02 -3.04 -14.28
N ALA A 301 14.90 -3.80 -13.19
CA ALA A 301 15.11 -3.30 -11.83
C ALA A 301 16.56 -2.85 -11.59
N ARG A 302 17.56 -3.55 -12.15
CA ARG A 302 18.96 -3.11 -12.14
C ARG A 302 19.14 -1.84 -12.96
N ALA A 303 18.60 -1.77 -14.18
CA ALA A 303 18.71 -0.58 -15.01
C ALA A 303 18.14 0.68 -14.36
N VAL A 304 17.00 0.55 -13.66
CA VAL A 304 16.40 1.65 -12.87
C VAL A 304 17.25 1.96 -11.64
N ALA A 305 17.72 0.97 -10.90
CA ALA A 305 18.62 1.17 -9.77
C ALA A 305 19.94 1.79 -10.18
N ASP A 306 20.47 1.40 -11.34
CA ASP A 306 21.72 1.95 -11.90
C ASP A 306 21.50 3.36 -12.46
N PHE A 307 20.37 3.64 -13.10
CA PHE A 307 19.98 5.00 -13.53
C PHE A 307 19.92 5.98 -12.34
N PHE A 308 19.37 5.56 -11.21
CA PHE A 308 19.32 6.38 -9.99
C PHE A 308 20.61 6.36 -9.15
N ARG A 309 21.49 5.36 -9.33
CA ARG A 309 22.81 5.30 -8.67
C ARG A 309 23.88 6.13 -9.37
N PHE A 310 23.83 6.22 -10.66
CA PHE A 310 24.91 6.80 -11.48
C PHE A 310 24.38 7.87 -12.43
N GLY A 311 23.76 8.93 -11.96
CA GLY A 311 23.34 10.07 -12.78
C GLY A 311 24.43 10.69 -13.68
N ARG A 312 25.21 9.85 -14.40
CA ARG A 312 26.09 10.21 -15.51
C ARG A 312 25.83 9.23 -16.66
N PRO A 313 25.38 9.70 -17.84
CA PRO A 313 25.50 8.91 -19.04
C PRO A 313 27.00 8.70 -19.30
N ALA A 314 27.42 7.48 -19.53
CA ALA A 314 28.69 7.22 -20.17
C ALA A 314 28.61 7.82 -21.59
N LEU A 315 29.11 9.03 -21.74
CA LEU A 315 29.42 9.60 -23.03
C LEU A 315 30.73 8.97 -23.49
N GLY A 316 30.64 8.16 -24.49
CA GLY A 316 31.54 7.91 -25.60
C GLY A 316 33.01 7.59 -25.31
N ALA A 317 33.43 6.40 -25.69
CA ALA A 317 34.56 6.21 -26.58
C ALA A 317 34.23 5.07 -27.57
#